data_173c66ea45d1aee0d25477082baf7d41
#
_entry.id   173c66ea45d1aee0d25477082baf7d41
#
_cell.length_a   1.000
_cell.length_b   1.000
_cell.length_c   1.000
_cell.angle_alpha   90.00
_cell.angle_beta   90.00
_cell.angle_gamma   90.00
#
_symmetry.space_group_name_H-M   'P 1'
#
loop_
_entity.id
_entity.type
_entity.pdbx_description
1 polymer ?
#
loop_
_entity_poly.entity_id
_entity_poly.type
_entity_poly.pdbx_seq_one_letter_code
_entity_poly.pdbx_strand_id
1 'polypeptide(L)'
;MDAIWQGLSGIFEVVLIAGLGFFLAKKGWFWENAAKDLTRLTMTVALPPLMIHSLYANFTHDALIAAAPDLMLPFVSIFASYLAGHVLASLLHISKGRRGIFICTCCIANAIFIGVPVNVALFGEASVPSCMLYYLANTTMFWALGAYLIIRDAGGQHRFTLKEMLLKLRTPPLMGFAAGVILLLANVPIPHFAMAAMKYVGGMATPMALMVIGIQMSQIPLSSIHFDKDLVGAMAGRFLLAPLCLFLLLPVIPVSEMSSKVFLMQAGMPAMTNMTILATAVGADAEYSTTVNCVSLVLGVFFVPFYMYMLS
;
A
#
# COMPACT_ATOMS: atom_id res chain seq x y z
N MET A 1 20.68 21.22 -1.06
CA MET A 1 19.78 21.55 -2.20
C MET A 1 19.46 20.30 -3.03
N ASP A 2 20.42 19.40 -3.23
CA ASP A 2 20.22 18.20 -4.06
C ASP A 2 19.17 17.22 -3.54
N ALA A 3 19.06 17.02 -2.23
CA ALA A 3 18.05 16.14 -1.64
C ALA A 3 16.60 16.67 -1.84
N ILE A 4 16.42 18.01 -1.75
CA ILE A 4 15.10 18.63 -2.00
C ILE A 4 14.74 18.51 -3.49
N TRP A 5 15.70 18.68 -4.40
CA TRP A 5 15.47 18.49 -5.82
C TRP A 5 15.17 17.02 -6.18
N GLN A 6 15.83 16.06 -5.56
CA GLN A 6 15.53 14.63 -5.73
C GLN A 6 14.12 14.29 -5.22
N GLY A 7 13.75 14.78 -4.05
CA GLY A 7 12.38 14.60 -3.53
C GLY A 7 11.33 15.23 -4.45
N LEU A 8 11.55 16.46 -4.90
CA LEU A 8 10.64 17.15 -5.84
C LEU A 8 10.56 16.45 -7.19
N SER A 9 11.67 15.93 -7.74
CA SER A 9 11.66 15.19 -9.01
C SER A 9 10.83 13.91 -8.92
N GLY A 10 10.95 13.14 -7.81
CA GLY A 10 10.11 11.97 -7.59
C GLY A 10 8.60 12.29 -7.48
N ILE A 11 8.27 13.45 -6.87
CA ILE A 11 6.88 13.95 -6.84
C ILE A 11 6.38 14.21 -8.26
N PHE A 12 7.16 14.98 -9.05
CA PHE A 12 6.78 15.27 -10.43
C PHE A 12 6.66 14.01 -11.28
N GLU A 13 7.54 13.03 -11.09
CA GLU A 13 7.47 11.74 -11.77
C GLU A 13 6.13 11.02 -11.50
N VAL A 14 5.76 10.89 -10.23
CA VAL A 14 4.48 10.26 -9.84
C VAL A 14 3.29 11.01 -10.42
N VAL A 15 3.28 12.36 -10.28
CA VAL A 15 2.18 13.21 -10.77
C VAL A 15 2.10 13.20 -12.30
N LEU A 16 3.21 13.22 -13.01
CA LEU A 16 3.24 13.21 -14.48
C LEU A 16 2.72 11.87 -15.03
N ILE A 17 3.16 10.72 -14.47
CA ILE A 17 2.74 9.42 -14.97
C ILE A 17 1.27 9.15 -14.60
N ALA A 18 0.84 9.48 -13.38
CA ALA A 18 -0.57 9.37 -12.99
C ALA A 18 -1.45 10.35 -13.79
N GLY A 19 -0.98 11.59 -13.99
CA GLY A 19 -1.63 12.60 -14.82
C GLY A 19 -1.79 12.14 -16.27
N LEU A 20 -0.77 11.48 -16.85
CA LEU A 20 -0.86 10.88 -18.17
C LEU A 20 -1.96 9.81 -18.22
N GLY A 21 -2.00 8.89 -17.25
CA GLY A 21 -3.06 7.88 -17.14
C GLY A 21 -4.46 8.49 -17.05
N PHE A 22 -4.63 9.54 -16.23
CA PHE A 22 -5.88 10.30 -16.10
C PHE A 22 -6.31 10.94 -17.43
N PHE A 23 -5.41 11.64 -18.09
CA PHE A 23 -5.69 12.38 -19.33
C PHE A 23 -6.06 11.44 -20.48
N LEU A 24 -5.29 10.33 -20.65
CA LEU A 24 -5.57 9.33 -21.68
C LEU A 24 -6.92 8.63 -21.42
N ALA A 25 -7.25 8.36 -20.16
CA ALA A 25 -8.55 7.79 -19.80
C ALA A 25 -9.71 8.75 -20.12
N LYS A 26 -9.58 10.05 -19.80
CA LYS A 26 -10.58 11.08 -20.16
C LYS A 26 -10.73 11.25 -21.67
N LYS A 27 -9.70 10.97 -22.47
CA LYS A 27 -9.76 10.97 -23.94
C LYS A 27 -10.30 9.66 -24.53
N GLY A 28 -10.68 8.67 -23.72
CA GLY A 28 -11.22 7.40 -24.20
C GLY A 28 -10.19 6.49 -24.88
N TRP A 29 -8.88 6.64 -24.57
CA TRP A 29 -7.83 5.78 -25.14
C TRP A 29 -7.82 4.38 -24.56
N PHE A 30 -8.39 4.21 -23.36
CA PHE A 30 -8.43 2.92 -22.68
C PHE A 30 -9.78 2.25 -22.83
N TRP A 31 -9.76 0.93 -22.94
CA TRP A 31 -10.98 0.10 -22.89
C TRP A 31 -11.56 0.07 -21.47
N GLU A 32 -12.81 -0.36 -21.35
CA GLU A 32 -13.59 -0.31 -20.10
C GLU A 32 -12.89 -0.95 -18.90
N ASN A 33 -12.22 -2.10 -19.11
CA ASN A 33 -11.54 -2.84 -18.05
C ASN A 33 -10.02 -2.58 -17.95
N ALA A 34 -9.50 -1.57 -18.63
CA ALA A 34 -8.06 -1.31 -18.70
C ALA A 34 -7.39 -1.21 -17.32
N ALA A 35 -7.99 -0.50 -16.37
CA ALA A 35 -7.45 -0.39 -15.01
C ALA A 35 -7.30 -1.78 -14.34
N LYS A 36 -8.30 -2.65 -14.50
CA LYS A 36 -8.29 -4.02 -13.95
C LYS A 36 -7.23 -4.90 -14.60
N ASP A 37 -7.12 -4.84 -15.93
CA ASP A 37 -6.18 -5.68 -16.68
C ASP A 37 -4.73 -5.25 -16.44
N LEU A 38 -4.46 -3.93 -16.44
CA LEU A 38 -3.15 -3.37 -16.09
C LEU A 38 -2.77 -3.67 -14.64
N THR A 39 -3.74 -3.58 -13.72
CA THR A 39 -3.56 -4.01 -12.32
C THR A 39 -3.12 -5.47 -12.25
N ARG A 40 -3.85 -6.36 -12.95
CA ARG A 40 -3.53 -7.78 -12.97
C ARG A 40 -2.14 -8.03 -13.55
N LEU A 41 -1.79 -7.39 -14.66
CA LEU A 41 -0.47 -7.50 -15.28
C LEU A 41 0.64 -7.03 -14.33
N THR A 42 0.46 -5.88 -13.69
CA THR A 42 1.40 -5.34 -12.70
C THR A 42 1.61 -6.33 -11.55
N MET A 43 0.52 -6.82 -10.94
CA MET A 43 0.58 -7.68 -9.76
C MET A 43 1.14 -9.08 -10.04
N THR A 44 0.80 -9.67 -11.21
CA THR A 44 1.13 -11.07 -11.48
C THR A 44 2.40 -11.24 -12.33
N VAL A 45 2.74 -10.26 -13.15
CA VAL A 45 3.87 -10.37 -14.11
C VAL A 45 5.01 -9.44 -13.74
N ALA A 46 4.75 -8.16 -13.44
CA ALA A 46 5.81 -7.18 -13.23
C ALA A 46 6.38 -7.20 -11.80
N LEU A 47 5.53 -7.24 -10.77
CA LEU A 47 6.00 -7.17 -9.37
C LEU A 47 6.85 -8.37 -8.93
N PRO A 48 6.54 -9.65 -9.23
CA PRO A 48 7.38 -10.75 -8.77
C PRO A 48 8.84 -10.67 -9.26
N PRO A 49 9.14 -10.41 -10.54
CA PRO A 49 10.50 -10.16 -11.01
C PRO A 49 11.16 -8.93 -10.35
N LEU A 50 10.40 -7.83 -10.15
CA LEU A 50 10.91 -6.66 -9.43
C LEU A 50 11.39 -7.03 -8.02
N MET A 51 10.61 -7.84 -7.28
CA MET A 51 10.97 -8.28 -5.93
C MET A 51 12.28 -9.06 -5.91
N ILE A 52 12.42 -10.05 -6.81
CA ILE A 52 13.63 -10.87 -6.91
C ILE A 52 14.83 -9.99 -7.31
N HIS A 53 14.69 -9.21 -8.37
CA HIS A 53 15.74 -8.32 -8.87
C HIS A 53 16.21 -7.34 -7.80
N SER A 54 15.27 -6.67 -7.12
CA SER A 54 15.59 -5.68 -6.10
C SER A 54 16.31 -6.27 -4.90
N LEU A 55 15.94 -7.48 -4.44
CA LEU A 55 16.67 -8.16 -3.36
C LEU A 55 18.10 -8.43 -3.76
N TYR A 56 18.33 -9.01 -4.94
CA TYR A 56 19.69 -9.33 -5.41
C TYR A 56 20.55 -8.10 -5.72
N ALA A 57 19.93 -7.01 -6.17
CA ALA A 57 20.64 -5.77 -6.49
C ALA A 57 21.05 -4.98 -5.24
N ASN A 58 20.29 -5.08 -4.13
CA ASN A 58 20.43 -4.18 -3.00
C ASN A 58 20.79 -4.87 -1.67
N PHE A 59 20.73 -6.21 -1.60
CA PHE A 59 21.00 -6.95 -0.37
C PHE A 59 22.04 -8.04 -0.57
N THR A 60 22.90 -8.17 0.43
CA THR A 60 23.68 -9.39 0.67
C THR A 60 22.93 -10.30 1.63
N HIS A 61 23.37 -11.56 1.76
CA HIS A 61 22.84 -12.51 2.74
C HIS A 61 22.79 -11.92 4.16
N ASP A 62 23.88 -11.33 4.63
CA ASP A 62 23.99 -10.80 6.00
C ASP A 62 23.14 -9.53 6.19
N ALA A 63 23.07 -8.65 5.17
CA ALA A 63 22.25 -7.45 5.22
C ALA A 63 20.75 -7.80 5.28
N LEU A 64 20.33 -8.86 4.60
CA LEU A 64 18.93 -9.32 4.65
C LEU A 64 18.56 -9.85 6.05
N ILE A 65 19.45 -10.62 6.68
CA ILE A 65 19.23 -11.10 8.06
C ILE A 65 19.17 -9.93 9.03
N ALA A 66 20.07 -8.95 8.87
CA ALA A 66 20.09 -7.75 9.72
C ALA A 66 18.82 -6.88 9.58
N ALA A 67 18.16 -6.90 8.42
CA ALA A 67 16.92 -6.16 8.19
C ALA A 67 15.64 -6.87 8.71
N ALA A 68 15.71 -8.16 9.07
CA ALA A 68 14.54 -8.92 9.53
C ALA A 68 13.87 -8.32 10.79
N PRO A 69 14.59 -7.77 11.80
CA PRO A 69 13.98 -7.10 12.95
C PRO A 69 13.14 -5.88 12.59
N ASP A 70 13.41 -5.21 11.47
CA ASP A 70 12.66 -4.05 11.00
C ASP A 70 11.16 -4.38 10.79
N LEU A 71 10.82 -5.66 10.58
CA LEU A 71 9.44 -6.12 10.43
C LEU A 71 8.57 -5.85 11.67
N MET A 72 9.18 -5.74 12.86
CA MET A 72 8.42 -5.51 14.10
C MET A 72 7.72 -4.15 14.10
N LEU A 73 8.36 -3.09 13.60
CA LEU A 73 7.80 -1.75 13.60
C LEU A 73 6.47 -1.64 12.80
N PRO A 74 6.36 -2.13 11.55
CA PRO A 74 5.09 -2.14 10.83
C PRO A 74 3.97 -2.88 11.56
N PHE A 75 4.24 -4.06 12.14
CA PHE A 75 3.22 -4.80 12.89
C PHE A 75 2.71 -4.00 14.10
N VAL A 76 3.62 -3.46 14.90
CA VAL A 76 3.26 -2.69 16.11
C VAL A 76 2.55 -1.38 15.74
N SER A 77 3.01 -0.67 14.71
CA SER A 77 2.41 0.60 14.28
C SER A 77 1.01 0.42 13.70
N ILE A 78 0.79 -0.61 12.87
CA ILE A 78 -0.53 -0.93 12.31
C ILE A 78 -1.48 -1.35 13.43
N PHE A 79 -1.01 -2.15 14.40
CA PHE A 79 -1.81 -2.53 15.55
C PHE A 79 -2.14 -1.32 16.45
N ALA A 80 -1.20 -0.41 16.70
CA ALA A 80 -1.45 0.84 17.42
C ALA A 80 -2.48 1.70 16.68
N SER A 81 -2.36 1.83 15.35
CA SER A 81 -3.33 2.54 14.50
C SER A 81 -4.71 1.87 14.53
N TYR A 82 -4.78 0.54 14.60
CA TYR A 82 -6.02 -0.22 14.76
C TYR A 82 -6.70 0.12 16.10
N LEU A 83 -5.96 0.14 17.21
CA LEU A 83 -6.50 0.52 18.53
C LEU A 83 -6.95 1.98 18.53
N ALA A 84 -6.12 2.88 18.00
CA ALA A 84 -6.45 4.31 17.90
C ALA A 84 -7.67 4.56 16.99
N GLY A 85 -7.80 3.79 15.90
CA GLY A 85 -8.98 3.79 15.02
C GLY A 85 -10.26 3.36 15.75
N HIS A 86 -10.17 2.38 16.67
CA HIS A 86 -11.29 1.99 17.53
C HIS A 86 -11.72 3.11 18.47
N VAL A 87 -10.75 3.82 19.06
CA VAL A 87 -11.03 4.98 19.93
C VAL A 87 -11.69 6.10 19.13
N LEU A 88 -11.11 6.45 17.97
CA LEU A 88 -11.62 7.49 17.08
C LEU A 88 -13.05 7.16 16.59
N ALA A 89 -13.32 5.90 16.20
CA ALA A 89 -14.63 5.45 15.80
C ALA A 89 -15.67 5.56 16.94
N SER A 90 -15.24 5.36 18.18
CA SER A 90 -16.10 5.50 19.37
C SER A 90 -16.38 6.98 19.68
N LEU A 91 -15.38 7.85 19.61
CA LEU A 91 -15.51 9.29 19.85
C LEU A 91 -16.42 9.95 18.81
N LEU A 92 -16.30 9.58 17.55
CA LEU A 92 -17.13 10.10 16.46
C LEU A 92 -18.50 9.42 16.35
N HIS A 93 -18.78 8.41 17.19
CA HIS A 93 -20.03 7.64 17.18
C HIS A 93 -20.33 7.06 15.78
N ILE A 94 -19.32 6.43 15.16
CA ILE A 94 -19.47 5.81 13.84
C ILE A 94 -20.48 4.67 13.91
N SER A 95 -21.40 4.63 12.93
CA SER A 95 -22.48 3.62 12.85
C SER A 95 -21.92 2.20 12.79
N LYS A 96 -22.65 1.23 13.34
CA LYS A 96 -22.20 -0.18 13.41
C LYS A 96 -21.90 -0.76 12.03
N GLY A 97 -22.68 -0.46 11.00
CA GLY A 97 -22.49 -0.96 9.64
C GLY A 97 -21.26 -0.39 8.88
N ARG A 98 -20.71 0.75 9.36
CA ARG A 98 -19.53 1.42 8.75
C ARG A 98 -18.27 1.30 9.59
N ARG A 99 -18.40 0.87 10.84
CA ARG A 99 -17.33 0.94 11.84
C ARG A 99 -16.10 0.11 11.46
N GLY A 100 -16.28 -1.09 10.91
CA GLY A 100 -15.19 -1.95 10.45
C GLY A 100 -14.42 -1.33 9.29
N ILE A 101 -15.15 -0.79 8.29
CA ILE A 101 -14.56 -0.08 7.15
C ILE A 101 -13.78 1.14 7.64
N PHE A 102 -14.35 1.95 8.53
CA PHE A 102 -13.72 3.12 9.13
C PHE A 102 -12.39 2.78 9.81
N ILE A 103 -12.39 1.77 10.70
CA ILE A 103 -11.19 1.34 11.43
C ILE A 103 -10.14 0.78 10.47
N CYS A 104 -10.55 -0.03 9.49
CA CYS A 104 -9.63 -0.52 8.46
C CYS A 104 -9.00 0.63 7.67
N THR A 105 -9.77 1.66 7.33
CA THR A 105 -9.24 2.86 6.66
C THR A 105 -8.18 3.54 7.51
N CYS A 106 -8.38 3.66 8.83
CA CYS A 106 -7.39 4.28 9.71
C CYS A 106 -6.07 3.52 9.77
N CYS A 107 -6.05 2.19 9.61
CA CYS A 107 -4.84 1.41 9.88
C CYS A 107 -4.25 0.71 8.66
N ILE A 108 -5.03 0.39 7.61
CA ILE A 108 -4.59 -0.43 6.49
C ILE A 108 -4.39 0.43 5.23
N ALA A 109 -3.16 0.41 4.71
CA ALA A 109 -2.73 1.19 3.56
C ALA A 109 -2.73 0.40 2.25
N ASN A 110 -2.79 1.09 1.12
CA ASN A 110 -2.51 0.54 -0.20
C ASN A 110 -0.99 0.42 -0.43
N ALA A 111 -0.37 -0.42 0.39
CA ALA A 111 1.08 -0.53 0.50
C ALA A 111 1.76 -1.08 -0.76
N ILE A 112 1.09 -1.95 -1.54
CA ILE A 112 1.71 -2.57 -2.71
C ILE A 112 1.42 -1.78 -3.99
N PHE A 113 0.18 -1.38 -4.20
CA PHE A 113 -0.27 -0.83 -5.48
C PHE A 113 0.12 0.64 -5.66
N ILE A 114 0.10 1.41 -4.58
CA ILE A 114 0.50 2.81 -4.55
C ILE A 114 1.85 2.95 -3.83
N GLY A 115 1.99 2.27 -2.69
CA GLY A 115 3.15 2.43 -1.84
C GLY A 115 4.47 2.03 -2.49
N VAL A 116 4.54 0.87 -3.19
CA VAL A 116 5.78 0.46 -3.87
C VAL A 116 6.18 1.43 -4.97
N PRO A 117 5.31 1.79 -5.95
CA PRO A 117 5.66 2.73 -7.00
C PRO A 117 6.13 4.09 -6.46
N VAL A 118 5.45 4.63 -5.46
CA VAL A 118 5.81 5.91 -4.83
C VAL A 118 7.17 5.83 -4.15
N ASN A 119 7.42 4.76 -3.36
CA ASN A 119 8.72 4.60 -2.70
C ASN A 119 9.86 4.35 -3.71
N VAL A 120 9.61 3.60 -4.79
CA VAL A 120 10.61 3.39 -5.85
C VAL A 120 10.93 4.70 -6.58
N ALA A 121 9.93 5.52 -6.88
CA ALA A 121 10.13 6.84 -7.48
C ALA A 121 10.95 7.78 -6.59
N LEU A 122 10.81 7.65 -5.24
CA LEU A 122 11.49 8.51 -4.26
C LEU A 122 12.87 8.03 -3.88
N PHE A 123 12.97 6.76 -3.54
CA PHE A 123 14.13 6.16 -2.87
C PHE A 123 14.82 5.10 -3.75
N GLY A 124 14.33 4.90 -4.97
CA GLY A 124 14.84 3.89 -5.89
C GLY A 124 14.48 2.47 -5.49
N GLU A 125 14.97 1.49 -6.25
CA GLU A 125 14.71 0.05 -6.03
C GLU A 125 15.23 -0.46 -4.67
N ALA A 126 16.17 0.23 -4.05
CA ALA A 126 16.67 -0.08 -2.71
C ALA A 126 15.57 -0.03 -1.63
N SER A 127 14.48 0.70 -1.86
CA SER A 127 13.32 0.79 -0.96
C SER A 127 12.42 -0.45 -0.98
N VAL A 128 12.47 -1.24 -2.06
CA VAL A 128 11.53 -2.35 -2.30
C VAL A 128 11.49 -3.39 -1.17
N PRO A 129 12.63 -3.87 -0.63
CA PRO A 129 12.60 -4.83 0.47
C PRO A 129 11.87 -4.29 1.71
N SER A 130 12.11 -3.03 2.09
CA SER A 130 11.40 -2.39 3.21
C SER A 130 9.91 -2.22 2.91
N CYS A 131 9.54 -1.88 1.66
CA CYS A 131 8.14 -1.88 1.23
C CYS A 131 7.49 -3.25 1.43
N MET A 132 8.21 -4.34 1.15
CA MET A 132 7.70 -5.69 1.30
C MET A 132 7.53 -6.10 2.76
N LEU A 133 8.41 -5.68 3.65
CA LEU A 133 8.24 -5.88 5.10
C LEU A 133 6.95 -5.19 5.58
N TYR A 134 6.74 -3.93 5.18
CA TYR A 134 5.50 -3.23 5.51
C TYR A 134 4.27 -3.91 4.89
N TYR A 135 4.33 -4.31 3.62
CA TYR A 135 3.23 -4.99 2.93
C TYR A 135 2.86 -6.31 3.59
N LEU A 136 3.84 -7.09 4.03
CA LEU A 136 3.62 -8.35 4.76
C LEU A 136 2.82 -8.09 6.05
N ALA A 137 3.25 -7.11 6.86
CA ALA A 137 2.55 -6.72 8.08
C ALA A 137 1.14 -6.21 7.78
N ASN A 138 1.01 -5.29 6.83
CA ASN A 138 -0.25 -4.66 6.42
C ASN A 138 -1.29 -5.70 5.94
N THR A 139 -0.86 -6.64 5.08
CA THR A 139 -1.75 -7.67 4.55
C THR A 139 -2.14 -8.68 5.63
N THR A 140 -1.19 -9.08 6.47
CA THR A 140 -1.46 -9.97 7.61
C THR A 140 -2.48 -9.34 8.56
N MET A 141 -2.29 -8.08 8.95
CA MET A 141 -3.19 -7.36 9.86
C MET A 141 -4.58 -7.13 9.23
N PHE A 142 -4.64 -6.88 7.91
CA PHE A 142 -5.92 -6.79 7.21
C PHE A 142 -6.73 -8.09 7.33
N TRP A 143 -6.13 -9.25 7.00
CA TRP A 143 -6.86 -10.52 7.04
C TRP A 143 -7.10 -11.03 8.46
N ALA A 144 -6.20 -10.72 9.42
CA ALA A 144 -6.35 -11.12 10.82
C ALA A 144 -7.43 -10.33 11.55
N LEU A 145 -7.45 -9.00 11.39
CA LEU A 145 -8.29 -8.10 12.19
C LEU A 145 -9.28 -7.33 11.32
N GLY A 146 -8.81 -6.70 10.24
CA GLY A 146 -9.63 -5.82 9.41
C GLY A 146 -10.79 -6.53 8.73
N ALA A 147 -10.53 -7.64 8.08
CA ALA A 147 -11.55 -8.42 7.39
C ALA A 147 -12.63 -8.94 8.34
N TYR A 148 -12.24 -9.36 9.55
CA TYR A 148 -13.19 -9.76 10.58
C TYR A 148 -14.16 -8.63 10.97
N LEU A 149 -13.66 -7.39 11.11
CA LEU A 149 -14.51 -6.23 11.43
C LEU A 149 -15.54 -5.97 10.34
N ILE A 150 -15.12 -5.99 9.07
CA ILE A 150 -16.00 -5.74 7.92
C ILE A 150 -17.08 -6.82 7.82
N ILE A 151 -16.70 -8.09 7.97
CA ILE A 151 -17.66 -9.22 7.94
C ILE A 151 -18.66 -9.14 9.09
N ARG A 152 -18.20 -8.81 10.29
CA ARG A 152 -19.05 -8.61 11.45
C ARG A 152 -20.08 -7.49 11.24
N ASP A 153 -19.66 -6.37 10.62
CA ASP A 153 -20.54 -5.23 10.34
C ASP A 153 -21.60 -5.57 9.28
N ALA A 154 -21.33 -6.54 8.41
CA ALA A 154 -22.29 -7.12 7.47
C ALA A 154 -23.23 -8.17 8.12
N GLY A 155 -23.15 -8.38 9.43
CA GLY A 155 -23.94 -9.41 10.14
C GLY A 155 -23.36 -10.82 10.07
N GLY A 156 -22.16 -11.00 9.49
CA GLY A 156 -21.48 -12.28 9.40
C GLY A 156 -20.73 -12.63 10.70
N GLN A 157 -20.57 -13.94 10.93
CA GLN A 157 -19.80 -14.48 12.08
C GLN A 157 -18.51 -15.20 11.64
N HIS A 158 -18.18 -15.18 10.36
CA HIS A 158 -17.01 -15.87 9.84
C HIS A 158 -15.71 -15.26 10.38
N ARG A 159 -14.87 -16.12 10.95
CA ARG A 159 -13.47 -15.78 11.33
C ARG A 159 -12.54 -16.59 10.45
N PHE A 160 -11.57 -15.92 9.84
CA PHE A 160 -10.56 -16.63 9.06
C PHE A 160 -9.73 -17.52 9.98
N THR A 161 -9.59 -18.77 9.59
CA THR A 161 -8.64 -19.70 10.21
C THR A 161 -7.21 -19.29 9.82
N LEU A 162 -6.21 -19.71 10.61
CA LEU A 162 -4.80 -19.47 10.29
C LEU A 162 -4.45 -19.96 8.86
N LYS A 163 -5.01 -21.13 8.46
CA LYS A 163 -4.81 -21.68 7.13
C LYS A 163 -5.37 -20.77 6.04
N GLU A 164 -6.57 -20.23 6.20
CA GLU A 164 -7.18 -19.29 5.25
C GLU A 164 -6.40 -17.97 5.18
N MET A 165 -5.92 -17.46 6.31
CA MET A 165 -5.04 -16.30 6.35
C MET A 165 -3.75 -16.54 5.56
N LEU A 166 -3.06 -17.65 5.79
CA LEU A 166 -1.85 -18.02 5.06
C LEU A 166 -2.11 -18.17 3.55
N LEU A 167 -3.27 -18.70 3.16
CA LEU A 167 -3.67 -18.76 1.74
C LEU A 167 -3.88 -17.37 1.14
N LYS A 168 -4.43 -16.42 1.90
CA LYS A 168 -4.61 -15.01 1.46
C LYS A 168 -3.29 -14.25 1.34
N LEU A 169 -2.23 -14.68 2.03
CA LEU A 169 -0.88 -14.13 1.87
C LEU A 169 -0.19 -14.61 0.58
N ARG A 170 -0.69 -15.65 -0.10
CA ARG A 170 -0.13 -16.13 -1.37
C ARG A 170 -0.43 -15.18 -2.54
N THR A 171 -0.03 -13.92 -2.40
CA THR A 171 -0.09 -12.95 -3.49
C THR A 171 1.15 -13.08 -4.38
N PRO A 172 1.05 -12.87 -5.70
CA PRO A 172 2.20 -12.98 -6.59
C PRO A 172 3.41 -12.13 -6.18
N PRO A 173 3.25 -10.85 -5.74
CA PRO A 173 4.38 -10.06 -5.25
C PRO A 173 5.05 -10.67 -4.02
N LEU A 174 4.24 -11.15 -3.05
CA LEU A 174 4.79 -11.76 -1.83
C LEU A 174 5.47 -13.10 -2.12
N MET A 175 4.95 -13.88 -3.09
CA MET A 175 5.59 -15.10 -3.55
C MET A 175 6.92 -14.79 -4.26
N GLY A 176 6.98 -13.74 -5.09
CA GLY A 176 8.21 -13.25 -5.71
C GLY A 176 9.24 -12.81 -4.67
N PHE A 177 8.81 -12.06 -3.65
CA PHE A 177 9.66 -11.65 -2.53
C PHE A 177 10.19 -12.87 -1.76
N ALA A 178 9.33 -13.81 -1.37
CA ALA A 178 9.73 -15.02 -0.67
C ALA A 178 10.71 -15.88 -1.49
N ALA A 179 10.45 -16.02 -2.79
CA ALA A 179 11.37 -16.72 -3.69
C ALA A 179 12.74 -16.02 -3.75
N GLY A 180 12.77 -14.69 -3.88
CA GLY A 180 14.00 -13.90 -3.84
C GLY A 180 14.77 -14.06 -2.53
N VAL A 181 14.08 -14.02 -1.39
CA VAL A 181 14.66 -14.27 -0.05
C VAL A 181 15.28 -15.66 0.02
N ILE A 182 14.55 -16.71 -0.39
CA ILE A 182 15.04 -18.10 -0.34
C ILE A 182 16.28 -18.26 -1.23
N LEU A 183 16.23 -17.76 -2.46
CA LEU A 183 17.35 -17.85 -3.41
C LEU A 183 18.59 -17.10 -2.90
N LEU A 184 18.39 -15.88 -2.33
CA LEU A 184 19.48 -15.08 -1.78
C LEU A 184 20.11 -15.72 -0.56
N LEU A 185 19.32 -16.25 0.39
CA LEU A 185 19.81 -16.96 1.56
C LEU A 185 20.52 -18.27 1.21
N ALA A 186 20.06 -18.94 0.14
CA ALA A 186 20.72 -20.15 -0.38
C ALA A 186 21.96 -19.84 -1.23
N ASN A 187 22.34 -18.57 -1.40
CA ASN A 187 23.45 -18.11 -2.25
C ASN A 187 23.38 -18.66 -3.69
N VAL A 188 22.17 -18.79 -4.25
CA VAL A 188 21.98 -19.30 -5.61
C VAL A 188 22.32 -18.21 -6.63
N PRO A 189 23.34 -18.39 -7.50
CA PRO A 189 23.67 -17.39 -8.50
C PRO A 189 22.59 -17.35 -9.60
N ILE A 190 21.99 -16.19 -9.83
CA ILE A 190 21.05 -16.00 -10.94
C ILE A 190 21.82 -15.60 -12.21
N PRO A 191 21.63 -16.28 -13.35
CA PRO A 191 22.33 -15.95 -14.58
C PRO A 191 22.03 -14.50 -15.04
N HIS A 192 23.05 -13.83 -15.60
CA HIS A 192 22.96 -12.43 -16.01
C HIS A 192 21.76 -12.12 -16.92
N PHE A 193 21.48 -13.01 -17.91
CA PHE A 193 20.32 -12.81 -18.79
C PHE A 193 18.98 -12.85 -18.06
N ALA A 194 18.86 -13.70 -17.03
CA ALA A 194 17.65 -13.78 -16.21
C ALA A 194 17.49 -12.53 -15.34
N MET A 195 18.57 -12.04 -14.71
CA MET A 195 18.55 -10.77 -13.97
C MET A 195 18.20 -9.58 -14.87
N ALA A 196 18.76 -9.53 -16.10
CA ALA A 196 18.41 -8.48 -17.08
C ALA A 196 16.93 -8.55 -17.46
N ALA A 197 16.39 -9.75 -17.74
CA ALA A 197 14.97 -9.93 -18.04
C ALA A 197 14.08 -9.49 -16.85
N MET A 198 14.44 -9.87 -15.62
CA MET A 198 13.72 -9.46 -14.42
C MET A 198 13.74 -7.94 -14.23
N LYS A 199 14.86 -7.27 -14.53
CA LYS A 199 14.98 -5.82 -14.49
C LYS A 199 14.01 -5.15 -15.48
N TYR A 200 13.95 -5.60 -16.74
CA TYR A 200 13.05 -5.02 -17.74
C TYR A 200 11.58 -5.26 -17.40
N VAL A 201 11.22 -6.49 -17.07
CA VAL A 201 9.82 -6.82 -16.74
C VAL A 201 9.42 -6.18 -15.42
N GLY A 202 10.29 -6.21 -14.42
CA GLY A 202 10.06 -5.57 -13.11
C GLY A 202 9.94 -4.06 -13.23
N GLY A 203 10.75 -3.42 -14.09
CA GLY A 203 10.70 -1.99 -14.34
C GLY A 203 9.36 -1.47 -14.89
N MET A 204 8.54 -2.35 -15.46
CA MET A 204 7.17 -1.98 -15.89
C MET A 204 6.23 -1.74 -14.70
N ALA A 205 6.53 -2.26 -13.51
CA ALA A 205 5.62 -2.24 -12.36
C ALA A 205 5.24 -0.81 -11.96
N THR A 206 6.21 0.07 -11.74
CA THR A 206 5.99 1.44 -11.29
C THR A 206 5.18 2.27 -12.31
N PRO A 207 5.58 2.41 -13.58
CA PRO A 207 4.81 3.22 -14.53
C PRO A 207 3.41 2.68 -14.78
N MET A 208 3.23 1.37 -14.86
CA MET A 208 1.90 0.78 -15.03
C MET A 208 0.98 1.03 -13.83
N ALA A 209 1.50 0.87 -12.60
CA ALA A 209 0.70 1.11 -11.40
C ALA A 209 0.31 2.59 -11.27
N LEU A 210 1.22 3.53 -11.56
CA LEU A 210 0.93 4.96 -11.56
C LEU A 210 -0.10 5.35 -12.63
N MET A 211 -0.01 4.78 -13.83
CA MET A 211 -1.04 4.98 -14.86
C MET A 211 -2.41 4.45 -14.42
N VAL A 212 -2.47 3.28 -13.76
CA VAL A 212 -3.71 2.73 -13.21
C VAL A 212 -4.34 3.68 -12.19
N ILE A 213 -3.53 4.29 -11.31
CA ILE A 213 -4.01 5.31 -10.37
C ILE A 213 -4.69 6.46 -11.14
N GLY A 214 -4.05 6.96 -12.18
CA GLY A 214 -4.62 8.02 -13.03
C GLY A 214 -5.94 7.61 -13.68
N ILE A 215 -6.01 6.39 -14.24
CA ILE A 215 -7.25 5.86 -14.84
C ILE A 215 -8.35 5.77 -13.78
N GLN A 216 -8.09 5.22 -12.59
CA GLN A 216 -9.05 5.11 -11.51
C GLN A 216 -9.55 6.48 -11.06
N MET A 217 -8.64 7.45 -10.88
CA MET A 217 -9.01 8.84 -10.53
C MET A 217 -9.94 9.48 -11.59
N SER A 218 -9.75 9.18 -12.88
CA SER A 218 -10.59 9.71 -13.95
C SER A 218 -12.04 9.21 -13.90
N GLN A 219 -12.28 8.08 -13.24
CA GLN A 219 -13.59 7.42 -13.13
C GLN A 219 -14.35 7.84 -11.87
N ILE A 220 -13.75 8.63 -10.96
CA ILE A 220 -14.39 9.06 -9.71
C ILE A 220 -15.48 10.08 -10.00
N PRO A 221 -16.75 9.83 -9.63
CA PRO A 221 -17.83 10.80 -9.73
C PRO A 221 -17.74 11.79 -8.55
N LEU A 222 -16.95 12.84 -8.70
CA LEU A 222 -16.71 13.83 -7.62
C LEU A 222 -18.01 14.50 -7.12
N SER A 223 -19.06 14.56 -7.98
CA SER A 223 -20.36 15.13 -7.63
C SER A 223 -21.19 14.28 -6.64
N SER A 224 -20.86 12.98 -6.50
CA SER A 224 -21.56 12.07 -5.57
C SER A 224 -20.90 11.96 -4.20
N ILE A 225 -19.77 12.63 -3.97
CA ILE A 225 -19.04 12.58 -2.69
C ILE A 225 -19.72 13.49 -1.68
N HIS A 226 -20.30 12.90 -0.63
CA HIS A 226 -20.83 13.64 0.51
C HIS A 226 -19.84 13.61 1.65
N PHE A 227 -19.36 14.80 2.05
CA PHE A 227 -18.40 14.95 3.16
C PHE A 227 -19.15 14.93 4.49
N ASP A 228 -19.43 13.74 4.99
CA ASP A 228 -19.96 13.55 6.35
C ASP A 228 -18.82 13.38 7.38
N LYS A 229 -19.19 13.35 8.67
CA LYS A 229 -18.23 13.16 9.77
C LYS A 229 -17.49 11.83 9.69
N ASP A 230 -18.15 10.79 9.15
CA ASP A 230 -17.60 9.44 9.04
C ASP A 230 -16.46 9.42 8.01
N LEU A 231 -16.66 10.08 6.87
CA LEU A 231 -15.66 10.21 5.82
C LEU A 231 -14.48 11.09 6.27
N VAL A 232 -14.77 12.27 6.84
CA VAL A 232 -13.72 13.19 7.32
C VAL A 232 -12.88 12.54 8.43
N GLY A 233 -13.53 11.85 9.38
CA GLY A 233 -12.85 11.10 10.43
C GLY A 233 -11.98 9.96 9.89
N ALA A 234 -12.46 9.22 8.88
CA ALA A 234 -11.70 8.16 8.22
C ALA A 234 -10.45 8.72 7.52
N MET A 235 -10.57 9.87 6.83
CA MET A 235 -9.43 10.53 6.17
C MET A 235 -8.41 11.06 7.19
N ALA A 236 -8.87 11.67 8.28
CA ALA A 236 -7.99 12.08 9.39
C ALA A 236 -7.28 10.86 10.01
N GLY A 237 -8.00 9.76 10.22
CA GLY A 237 -7.43 8.50 10.66
C GLY A 237 -6.35 7.97 9.70
N ARG A 238 -6.61 8.01 8.41
CA ARG A 238 -5.69 7.50 7.37
C ARG A 238 -4.44 8.35 7.25
N PHE A 239 -4.59 9.66 7.07
CA PHE A 239 -3.49 10.54 6.70
C PHE A 239 -2.81 11.21 7.89
N LEU A 240 -3.38 11.20 9.08
CA LEU A 240 -2.75 11.80 10.26
C LEU A 240 -2.46 10.77 11.35
N LEU A 241 -3.47 9.98 11.75
CA LEU A 241 -3.34 9.06 12.88
C LEU A 241 -2.36 7.91 12.58
N ALA A 242 -2.46 7.27 11.42
CA ALA A 242 -1.60 6.14 11.09
C ALA A 242 -0.12 6.52 10.95
N PRO A 243 0.26 7.58 10.21
CA PRO A 243 1.64 8.05 10.18
C PRO A 243 2.13 8.52 11.56
N LEU A 244 1.27 9.17 12.36
CA LEU A 244 1.61 9.60 13.73
C LEU A 244 1.92 8.41 14.63
N CYS A 245 1.11 7.34 14.59
CA CYS A 245 1.37 6.13 15.36
C CYS A 245 2.74 5.52 15.03
N LEU A 246 3.09 5.48 13.75
CA LEU A 246 4.40 4.98 13.32
C LEU A 246 5.52 5.92 13.76
N PHE A 247 5.38 7.22 13.54
CA PHE A 247 6.36 8.23 13.92
C PHE A 247 6.69 8.19 15.42
N LEU A 248 5.67 8.05 16.29
CA LEU A 248 5.85 7.95 17.74
C LEU A 248 6.56 6.65 18.17
N LEU A 249 6.53 5.62 17.36
CA LEU A 249 7.18 4.32 17.64
C LEU A 249 8.63 4.26 17.13
N LEU A 250 9.03 5.12 16.19
CA LEU A 250 10.41 5.15 15.66
C LEU A 250 11.50 5.29 16.73
N PRO A 251 11.35 6.14 17.78
CA PRO A 251 12.35 6.22 18.84
C PRO A 251 12.41 4.98 19.74
N VAL A 252 11.34 4.18 19.78
CA VAL A 252 11.21 3.01 20.66
C VAL A 252 11.66 1.73 19.96
N ILE A 253 11.38 1.63 18.66
CA ILE A 253 11.72 0.46 17.83
C ILE A 253 12.70 0.94 16.74
N PRO A 254 14.01 0.85 16.99
CA PRO A 254 15.00 1.31 16.03
C PRO A 254 14.99 0.41 14.78
N VAL A 255 14.97 1.04 13.62
CA VAL A 255 15.04 0.41 12.31
C VAL A 255 16.07 1.13 11.46
N SER A 256 16.45 0.56 10.33
CA SER A 256 17.36 1.22 9.39
C SER A 256 16.77 2.56 8.89
N GLU A 257 17.64 3.49 8.50
CA GLU A 257 17.19 4.80 7.98
C GLU A 257 16.27 4.64 6.77
N MET A 258 16.62 3.74 5.85
CA MET A 258 15.77 3.44 4.69
C MET A 258 14.42 2.88 5.13
N SER A 259 14.38 1.92 6.05
CA SER A 259 13.14 1.35 6.56
C SER A 259 12.28 2.40 7.24
N SER A 260 12.86 3.32 8.02
CA SER A 260 12.10 4.38 8.70
C SER A 260 11.39 5.31 7.71
N LYS A 261 12.08 5.75 6.66
CA LYS A 261 11.52 6.60 5.58
C LYS A 261 10.43 5.86 4.81
N VAL A 262 10.70 4.64 4.39
CA VAL A 262 9.76 3.80 3.63
C VAL A 262 8.51 3.49 4.46
N PHE A 263 8.65 3.10 5.73
CA PHE A 263 7.51 2.76 6.57
C PHE A 263 6.62 3.96 6.85
N LEU A 264 7.21 5.14 7.07
CA LEU A 264 6.45 6.37 7.27
C LEU A 264 5.67 6.76 5.99
N MET A 265 6.31 6.65 4.83
CA MET A 265 5.62 6.82 3.54
C MET A 265 4.49 5.82 3.38
N GLN A 266 4.73 4.54 3.65
CA GLN A 266 3.73 3.48 3.55
C GLN A 266 2.53 3.73 4.49
N ALA A 267 2.79 4.18 5.71
CA ALA A 267 1.75 4.55 6.66
C ALA A 267 0.87 5.70 6.18
N GLY A 268 1.40 6.61 5.35
CA GLY A 268 0.69 7.74 4.74
C GLY A 268 0.01 7.43 3.40
N MET A 269 0.09 6.18 2.88
CA MET A 269 -0.54 5.83 1.60
C MET A 269 -2.08 5.81 1.69
N PRO A 270 -2.81 6.01 0.58
CA PRO A 270 -4.27 5.89 0.52
C PRO A 270 -4.80 4.55 1.05
N ALA A 271 -6.11 4.45 1.26
CA ALA A 271 -6.76 3.26 1.77
C ALA A 271 -6.61 2.05 0.83
N MET A 272 -6.60 0.85 1.41
CA MET A 272 -6.43 -0.40 0.66
C MET A 272 -7.67 -0.74 -0.18
N THR A 273 -7.51 -0.92 -1.49
CA THR A 273 -8.61 -1.26 -2.41
C THR A 273 -9.27 -2.62 -2.09
N ASN A 274 -8.52 -3.60 -1.56
CA ASN A 274 -9.08 -4.91 -1.18
C ASN A 274 -10.16 -4.81 -0.10
N MET A 275 -10.17 -3.75 0.70
CA MET A 275 -11.21 -3.46 1.68
C MET A 275 -12.57 -3.28 0.98
N THR A 276 -12.62 -2.52 -0.11
CA THR A 276 -13.84 -2.29 -0.89
C THR A 276 -14.32 -3.58 -1.57
N ILE A 277 -13.39 -4.36 -2.12
CA ILE A 277 -13.71 -5.66 -2.73
C ILE A 277 -14.35 -6.60 -1.70
N LEU A 278 -13.78 -6.67 -0.50
CA LEU A 278 -14.35 -7.49 0.57
C LEU A 278 -15.70 -6.98 1.04
N ALA A 279 -15.83 -5.66 1.28
CA ALA A 279 -17.09 -5.04 1.71
C ALA A 279 -18.24 -5.37 0.74
N THR A 280 -17.98 -5.25 -0.57
CA THR A 280 -18.94 -5.63 -1.62
C THR A 280 -19.28 -7.13 -1.57
N ALA A 281 -18.28 -7.98 -1.44
CA ALA A 281 -18.46 -9.44 -1.47
C ALA A 281 -19.27 -9.97 -0.28
N VAL A 282 -19.19 -9.32 0.90
CA VAL A 282 -19.90 -9.76 2.12
C VAL A 282 -21.18 -8.97 2.39
N GLY A 283 -21.54 -8.01 1.55
CA GLY A 283 -22.74 -7.19 1.73
C GLY A 283 -22.64 -6.14 2.85
N ALA A 284 -21.42 -5.68 3.18
CA ALA A 284 -21.20 -4.52 4.04
C ALA A 284 -21.50 -3.21 3.28
N ASP A 285 -21.36 -2.03 3.91
CA ASP A 285 -21.60 -0.73 3.26
C ASP A 285 -20.55 -0.49 2.14
N ALA A 286 -20.79 -1.12 0.98
CA ALA A 286 -19.91 -1.04 -0.19
C ALA A 286 -19.83 0.39 -0.77
N GLU A 287 -20.90 1.17 -0.65
CA GLU A 287 -20.95 2.56 -1.11
C GLU A 287 -20.01 3.42 -0.27
N TYR A 288 -20.10 3.34 1.06
CA TYR A 288 -19.19 4.03 1.96
C TYR A 288 -17.73 3.61 1.73
N SER A 289 -17.46 2.30 1.60
CA SER A 289 -16.12 1.79 1.34
C SER A 289 -15.54 2.30 0.02
N THR A 290 -16.36 2.36 -1.03
CA THR A 290 -15.95 2.92 -2.34
C THR A 290 -15.65 4.40 -2.22
N THR A 291 -16.51 5.16 -1.55
CA THR A 291 -16.33 6.61 -1.32
C THR A 291 -15.04 6.88 -0.56
N VAL A 292 -14.80 6.17 0.55
CA VAL A 292 -13.57 6.27 1.33
C VAL A 292 -12.33 5.98 0.48
N ASN A 293 -12.37 4.92 -0.32
CA ASN A 293 -11.24 4.57 -1.19
C ASN A 293 -10.99 5.67 -2.24
N CYS A 294 -12.03 6.13 -2.94
CA CYS A 294 -11.93 7.18 -3.94
C CYS A 294 -11.40 8.50 -3.35
N VAL A 295 -11.96 8.94 -2.22
CA VAL A 295 -11.53 10.18 -1.57
C VAL A 295 -10.09 10.06 -1.07
N SER A 296 -9.71 8.90 -0.52
CA SER A 296 -8.33 8.68 -0.10
C SER A 296 -7.34 8.73 -1.27
N LEU A 297 -7.70 8.24 -2.46
CA LEU A 297 -6.87 8.37 -3.67
C LEU A 297 -6.66 9.84 -4.06
N VAL A 298 -7.75 10.63 -4.07
CA VAL A 298 -7.67 12.08 -4.38
C VAL A 298 -6.82 12.82 -3.36
N LEU A 299 -7.07 12.60 -2.07
CA LEU A 299 -6.28 13.22 -1.00
C LEU A 299 -4.83 12.75 -0.99
N GLY A 300 -4.56 11.51 -1.40
CA GLY A 300 -3.21 10.98 -1.55
C GLY A 300 -2.34 11.81 -2.47
N VAL A 301 -2.91 12.44 -3.51
CA VAL A 301 -2.18 13.37 -4.41
C VAL A 301 -1.57 14.56 -3.65
N PHE A 302 -2.19 14.96 -2.54
CA PHE A 302 -1.71 16.08 -1.72
C PHE A 302 -0.85 15.61 -0.55
N PHE A 303 -1.28 14.55 0.14
CA PHE A 303 -0.59 14.06 1.34
C PHE A 303 0.72 13.33 1.01
N VAL A 304 0.76 12.56 -0.08
CA VAL A 304 1.99 11.87 -0.50
C VAL A 304 3.13 12.87 -0.74
N PRO A 305 2.98 13.92 -1.57
CA PRO A 305 3.99 14.96 -1.71
C PRO A 305 4.36 15.66 -0.39
N PHE A 306 3.39 15.88 0.49
CA PHE A 306 3.65 16.48 1.80
C PHE A 306 4.60 15.61 2.65
N TYR A 307 4.34 14.30 2.74
CA TYR A 307 5.25 13.39 3.45
C TYR A 307 6.61 13.28 2.77
N MET A 308 6.63 13.27 1.44
CA MET A 308 7.88 13.29 0.68
C MET A 308 8.75 14.48 1.09
N TYR A 309 8.16 15.67 1.12
CA TYR A 309 8.86 16.88 1.55
C TYR A 309 9.36 16.80 2.99
N MET A 310 8.59 16.17 3.90
CA MET A 310 9.00 15.99 5.30
C MET A 310 10.15 14.99 5.49
N LEU A 311 10.33 14.05 4.54
CA LEU A 311 11.31 12.96 4.61
C LEU A 311 12.56 13.20 3.74
N SER A 312 12.54 14.24 2.90
CA SER A 312 13.69 14.68 2.10
C SER A 312 14.61 15.55 2.94
#